data_1148dbf68128eebe9255e43bd31b8550
#
_entry.id   1148dbf68128eebe9255e43bd31b8550
#
_cell.length_a   1.000
_cell.length_b   1.000
_cell.length_c   1.000
_cell.angle_alpha   90.00
_cell.angle_beta   90.00
_cell.angle_gamma   90.00
#
_symmetry.space_group_name_H-M   'P 1'
#
loop_
_entity.id
_entity.type
_entity.pdbx_description
1 polymer ?
#
loop_
_entity_poly.entity_id
_entity_poly.type
_entity_poly.pdbx_seq_one_letter_code
_entity_poly.pdbx_strand_id
1 'polypeptide(L)'
;MRWISVFCLTCIFLCESFTLELRAQRSDSLLQAEAHQLMLQQNYFEAAIAFERIWFFSADPQTRMQANLNRAQALKQMNEFAKARRDLQRSAHLQQFPDLHQQVLYEMAFCDYMSGHYGSSAGLLRQREHFYPHTASQPESLLLFALAALRMEDWPLAQEKTLEMIMVADWDAQLTDSLVQLTMDVFCQCAVPVQLSVSKAERWSTFVPGAGQLYAGYPGKAMINAGSQLVSLGIAGFMGFNNLYISGFVLGLGMFQSFYFGGIRQAGYLAGQQNLQMMSEYKDYLQKYVFMIFNLSESNHER
;
A
#
# COMPACT_ATOMS: atom_id res chain seq x y z
N MET A 1 19.23 0.00 71.62
CA MET A 1 18.21 0.94 71.10
C MET A 1 18.49 1.47 69.68
N ARG A 2 19.73 1.69 69.24
CA ARG A 2 20.05 2.21 67.88
C ARG A 2 19.64 1.30 66.69
N TRP A 3 19.62 -0.02 66.86
CA TRP A 3 19.27 -0.98 65.78
C TRP A 3 17.74 -1.05 65.50
N ILE A 4 16.88 -0.81 66.51
CA ILE A 4 15.44 -0.85 66.38
C ILE A 4 14.96 0.36 65.57
N SER A 5 15.57 1.55 65.81
CA SER A 5 15.21 2.76 65.08
C SER A 5 15.58 2.72 63.58
N VAL A 6 16.70 2.06 63.22
CA VAL A 6 17.12 1.87 61.85
C VAL A 6 16.16 0.92 61.13
N PHE A 7 15.75 -0.18 61.80
CA PHE A 7 14.81 -1.16 61.26
C PHE A 7 13.41 -0.55 61.01
N CYS A 8 12.92 0.28 61.95
CA CYS A 8 11.65 1.02 61.74
C CYS A 8 11.74 2.00 60.61
N LEU A 9 12.83 2.74 60.45
CA LEU A 9 13.01 3.68 59.34
C LEU A 9 13.04 2.98 57.98
N THR A 10 13.72 1.84 57.87
CA THR A 10 13.73 1.05 56.63
C THR A 10 12.36 0.45 56.32
N CYS A 11 11.61 -0.04 57.30
CA CYS A 11 10.22 -0.50 57.10
C CYS A 11 9.26 0.62 56.63
N ILE A 12 9.41 1.83 57.18
CA ILE A 12 8.59 2.98 56.77
C ILE A 12 8.91 3.37 55.33
N PHE A 13 10.21 3.42 54.99
CA PHE A 13 10.63 3.72 53.60
C PHE A 13 10.17 2.67 52.58
N LEU A 14 10.21 1.38 52.93
CA LEU A 14 9.69 0.29 52.09
C LEU A 14 8.14 0.36 51.97
N CYS A 15 7.43 0.78 53.04
CA CYS A 15 6.01 0.90 53.04
C CYS A 15 5.56 2.10 52.18
N GLU A 16 6.29 3.22 52.25
CA GLU A 16 6.01 4.40 51.43
C GLU A 16 6.29 4.16 49.93
N SER A 17 7.40 3.45 49.59
CA SER A 17 7.68 3.09 48.19
C SER A 17 6.62 2.15 47.65
N PHE A 18 6.19 1.14 48.41
CA PHE A 18 5.13 0.22 48.01
C PHE A 18 3.76 0.89 47.83
N THR A 19 3.41 1.87 48.69
CA THR A 19 2.17 2.63 48.54
C THR A 19 2.20 3.61 47.35
N LEU A 20 3.35 4.14 46.99
CA LEU A 20 3.55 4.98 45.82
C LEU A 20 3.42 4.14 44.52
N GLU A 21 3.99 2.95 44.46
CA GLU A 21 3.82 2.04 43.33
C GLU A 21 2.38 1.60 43.13
N LEU A 22 1.66 1.25 44.21
CA LEU A 22 0.23 0.91 44.17
C LEU A 22 -0.64 2.07 43.69
N ARG A 23 -0.32 3.31 44.09
CA ARG A 23 -1.04 4.51 43.64
C ARG A 23 -0.77 4.78 42.15
N ALA A 24 0.47 4.65 41.69
CA ALA A 24 0.83 4.81 40.28
C ALA A 24 0.13 3.75 39.40
N GLN A 25 0.16 2.49 39.81
CA GLN A 25 -0.48 1.38 39.10
C GLN A 25 -2.03 1.54 39.04
N ARG A 26 -2.65 2.04 40.11
CA ARG A 26 -4.08 2.34 40.16
C ARG A 26 -4.45 3.52 39.25
N SER A 27 -3.59 4.54 39.16
CA SER A 27 -3.80 5.66 38.24
C SER A 27 -3.69 5.24 36.78
N ASP A 28 -2.73 4.38 36.44
CA ASP A 28 -2.54 3.86 35.10
C ASP A 28 -3.75 3.01 34.66
N SER A 29 -4.30 2.18 35.54
CA SER A 29 -5.46 1.34 35.21
C SER A 29 -6.74 2.18 34.95
N LEU A 30 -6.94 3.27 35.68
CA LEU A 30 -8.06 4.18 35.46
C LEU A 30 -7.93 4.95 34.15
N LEU A 31 -6.73 5.44 33.83
CA LEU A 31 -6.45 6.11 32.56
C LEU A 31 -6.60 5.15 31.35
N GLN A 32 -6.21 3.89 31.53
CA GLN A 32 -6.43 2.87 30.50
C GLN A 32 -7.91 2.61 30.27
N ALA A 33 -8.71 2.47 31.35
CA ALA A 33 -10.15 2.26 31.25
C ALA A 33 -10.84 3.44 30.55
N GLU A 34 -10.47 4.68 30.90
CA GLU A 34 -10.97 5.89 30.25
C GLU A 34 -10.61 5.90 28.75
N ALA A 35 -9.36 5.64 28.39
CA ALA A 35 -8.92 5.62 27.02
C ALA A 35 -9.64 4.55 26.18
N HIS A 36 -9.85 3.36 26.72
CA HIS A 36 -10.63 2.31 26.06
C HIS A 36 -12.10 2.67 25.91
N GLN A 37 -12.69 3.34 26.91
CA GLN A 37 -14.06 3.83 26.82
C GLN A 37 -14.22 4.86 25.70
N LEU A 38 -13.27 5.77 25.54
CA LEU A 38 -13.23 6.74 24.45
C LEU A 38 -13.13 6.04 23.06
N MET A 39 -12.35 4.97 22.97
CA MET A 39 -12.29 4.14 21.75
C MET A 39 -13.65 3.52 21.41
N LEU A 40 -14.34 2.95 22.40
CA LEU A 40 -15.68 2.37 22.23
C LEU A 40 -16.72 3.43 21.81
N GLN A 41 -16.59 4.66 22.32
CA GLN A 41 -17.43 5.78 21.93
C GLN A 41 -17.07 6.39 20.57
N GLN A 42 -16.08 5.83 19.86
CA GLN A 42 -15.55 6.33 18.59
C GLN A 42 -14.94 7.75 18.68
N ASN A 43 -14.63 8.20 19.90
CA ASN A 43 -13.94 9.46 20.15
C ASN A 43 -12.42 9.26 20.03
N TYR A 44 -11.96 8.97 18.80
CA TYR A 44 -10.59 8.54 18.53
C TYR A 44 -9.55 9.62 18.84
N PHE A 45 -9.88 10.88 18.67
CA PHE A 45 -8.95 11.97 18.96
C PHE A 45 -8.63 12.05 20.47
N GLU A 46 -9.65 12.05 21.31
CA GLU A 46 -9.47 12.07 22.77
C GLU A 46 -8.84 10.77 23.29
N ALA A 47 -9.21 9.62 22.69
CA ALA A 47 -8.57 8.34 22.98
C ALA A 47 -7.06 8.37 22.68
N ALA A 48 -6.65 8.94 21.54
CA ALA A 48 -5.24 9.08 21.18
C ALA A 48 -4.48 9.98 22.18
N ILE A 49 -5.11 11.04 22.71
CA ILE A 49 -4.54 11.90 23.75
C ILE A 49 -4.42 11.12 25.07
N ALA A 50 -5.45 10.37 25.45
CA ALA A 50 -5.44 9.58 26.68
C ALA A 50 -4.33 8.50 26.65
N PHE A 51 -4.17 7.78 25.51
CA PHE A 51 -3.07 6.83 25.36
C PHE A 51 -1.69 7.49 25.35
N GLU A 52 -1.55 8.72 24.82
CA GLU A 52 -0.28 9.46 24.90
C GLU A 52 0.05 9.84 26.34
N ARG A 53 -0.93 10.18 27.15
CA ARG A 53 -0.71 10.43 28.59
C ARG A 53 -0.20 9.17 29.30
N ILE A 54 -0.78 8.01 29.01
CA ILE A 54 -0.29 6.72 29.55
C ILE A 54 1.15 6.46 29.11
N TRP A 55 1.47 6.65 27.82
CA TRP A 55 2.83 6.53 27.32
C TRP A 55 3.83 7.41 28.08
N PHE A 56 3.43 8.64 28.41
CA PHE A 56 4.33 9.61 29.02
C PHE A 56 4.51 9.41 30.53
N PHE A 57 3.43 9.04 31.23
CA PHE A 57 3.44 8.97 32.69
C PHE A 57 3.71 7.58 33.26
N SER A 58 3.44 6.51 32.51
CA SER A 58 3.70 5.16 33.01
C SER A 58 5.20 4.88 33.15
N ALA A 59 5.59 4.31 34.27
CA ALA A 59 6.96 3.85 34.52
C ALA A 59 7.24 2.51 33.85
N ASP A 60 6.22 1.69 33.62
CA ASP A 60 6.35 0.34 33.06
C ASP A 60 6.52 0.38 31.53
N PRO A 61 7.62 -0.14 30.99
CA PRO A 61 7.88 -0.16 29.55
C PRO A 61 6.84 -0.96 28.75
N GLN A 62 6.29 -2.04 29.33
CA GLN A 62 5.28 -2.86 28.67
C GLN A 62 3.97 -2.08 28.51
N THR A 63 3.52 -1.42 29.57
CA THR A 63 2.33 -0.55 29.57
C THR A 63 2.51 0.59 28.56
N ARG A 64 3.68 1.22 28.51
CA ARG A 64 3.97 2.26 27.49
C ARG A 64 3.85 1.72 26.07
N MET A 65 4.43 0.55 25.80
CA MET A 65 4.38 -0.05 24.47
C MET A 65 2.94 -0.38 24.06
N GLN A 66 2.15 -0.93 24.99
CA GLN A 66 0.72 -1.21 24.75
C GLN A 66 -0.07 0.08 24.51
N ALA A 67 0.16 1.13 25.30
CA ALA A 67 -0.48 2.43 25.09
C ALA A 67 -0.14 3.03 23.73
N ASN A 68 1.11 2.88 23.27
CA ASN A 68 1.53 3.33 21.94
C ASN A 68 0.84 2.56 20.81
N LEU A 69 0.67 1.24 20.95
CA LEU A 69 -0.12 0.41 20.01
C LEU A 69 -1.59 0.88 19.95
N ASN A 70 -2.21 1.06 21.12
CA ASN A 70 -3.60 1.49 21.19
C ASN A 70 -3.79 2.90 20.62
N ARG A 71 -2.84 3.81 20.87
CA ARG A 71 -2.82 5.13 20.25
C ARG A 71 -2.72 5.04 18.73
N ALA A 72 -1.84 4.18 18.21
CA ALA A 72 -1.74 3.96 16.78
C ALA A 72 -3.04 3.44 16.18
N GLN A 73 -3.78 2.59 16.89
CA GLN A 73 -5.11 2.15 16.46
C GLN A 73 -6.11 3.32 16.39
N ALA A 74 -6.13 4.21 17.39
CA ALA A 74 -6.97 5.40 17.34
C ALA A 74 -6.62 6.31 16.15
N LEU A 75 -5.33 6.52 15.89
CA LEU A 75 -4.85 7.31 14.74
C LEU A 75 -5.22 6.67 13.39
N LYS A 76 -5.17 5.33 13.30
CA LYS A 76 -5.61 4.60 12.10
C LYS A 76 -7.10 4.81 11.81
N GLN A 77 -7.95 4.82 12.84
CA GLN A 77 -9.38 5.11 12.67
C GLN A 77 -9.65 6.54 12.14
N MET A 78 -8.72 7.45 12.37
CA MET A 78 -8.77 8.82 11.82
C MET A 78 -8.05 8.93 10.45
N ASN A 79 -7.60 7.82 9.86
CA ASN A 79 -6.78 7.77 8.63
C ASN A 79 -5.42 8.51 8.74
N GLU A 80 -4.92 8.74 9.96
CA GLU A 80 -3.65 9.42 10.24
C GLU A 80 -2.47 8.43 10.26
N PHE A 81 -2.35 7.62 9.20
CA PHE A 81 -1.37 6.52 9.12
C PHE A 81 0.08 6.97 9.31
N ALA A 82 0.44 8.13 8.74
CA ALA A 82 1.80 8.67 8.89
C ALA A 82 2.13 9.07 10.34
N LYS A 83 1.14 9.51 11.12
CA LYS A 83 1.33 9.79 12.55
C LYS A 83 1.42 8.49 13.34
N ALA A 84 0.51 7.54 13.11
CA ALA A 84 0.53 6.22 13.72
C ALA A 84 1.89 5.53 13.51
N ARG A 85 2.41 5.57 12.28
CA ARG A 85 3.72 5.01 11.93
C ARG A 85 4.88 5.62 12.74
N ARG A 86 4.89 6.96 12.87
CA ARG A 86 5.92 7.66 13.66
C ARG A 86 5.85 7.34 15.14
N ASP A 87 4.65 7.21 15.68
CA ASP A 87 4.44 6.88 17.08
C ASP A 87 4.89 5.46 17.39
N LEU A 88 4.51 4.49 16.54
CA LEU A 88 4.95 3.09 16.67
C LEU A 88 6.47 2.97 16.62
N GLN A 89 7.16 3.80 15.84
CA GLN A 89 8.62 3.79 15.74
C GLN A 89 9.30 4.04 17.09
N ARG A 90 8.66 4.75 18.02
CA ARG A 90 9.17 4.97 19.38
C ARG A 90 9.32 3.66 20.16
N SER A 91 8.50 2.66 19.85
CA SER A 91 8.50 1.34 20.52
C SER A 91 9.26 0.25 19.74
N ALA A 92 9.70 0.50 18.52
CA ALA A 92 10.29 -0.48 17.62
C ALA A 92 11.63 -1.09 18.13
N HIS A 93 12.25 -0.48 19.13
CA HIS A 93 13.49 -0.99 19.74
C HIS A 93 13.26 -1.89 20.96
N LEU A 94 12.03 -2.03 21.44
CA LEU A 94 11.69 -2.76 22.66
C LEU A 94 11.49 -4.26 22.41
N GLN A 95 12.54 -4.94 21.95
CA GLN A 95 12.53 -6.38 21.64
C GLN A 95 12.34 -7.29 22.87
N GLN A 96 12.49 -6.75 24.07
CA GLN A 96 12.30 -7.50 25.34
C GLN A 96 10.85 -7.98 25.56
N PHE A 97 9.88 -7.44 24.78
CA PHE A 97 8.48 -7.86 24.79
C PHE A 97 8.09 -8.43 23.40
N PRO A 98 8.42 -9.70 23.12
CA PRO A 98 8.26 -10.28 21.78
C PRO A 98 6.86 -10.14 21.20
N ASP A 99 5.83 -10.39 22.02
CA ASP A 99 4.42 -10.34 21.55
C ASP A 99 3.98 -8.94 21.13
N LEU A 100 4.39 -7.92 21.88
CA LEU A 100 4.11 -6.54 21.53
C LEU A 100 5.00 -6.05 20.37
N HIS A 101 6.25 -6.46 20.35
CA HIS A 101 7.20 -6.06 19.31
C HIS A 101 6.75 -6.57 17.91
N GLN A 102 6.30 -7.82 17.82
CA GLN A 102 5.76 -8.36 16.58
C GLN A 102 4.51 -7.59 16.11
N GLN A 103 3.63 -7.19 17.05
CA GLN A 103 2.47 -6.35 16.74
C GLN A 103 2.89 -4.96 16.25
N VAL A 104 3.87 -4.33 16.89
CA VAL A 104 4.44 -3.05 16.46
C VAL A 104 4.97 -3.14 15.03
N LEU A 105 5.72 -4.18 14.69
CA LEU A 105 6.25 -4.37 13.33
C LEU A 105 5.12 -4.52 12.31
N TYR A 106 4.10 -5.30 12.62
CA TYR A 106 2.93 -5.47 11.74
C TYR A 106 2.16 -4.16 11.55
N GLU A 107 1.86 -3.46 12.63
CA GLU A 107 1.14 -2.19 12.59
C GLU A 107 1.92 -1.08 11.86
N MET A 108 3.24 -1.06 12.02
CA MET A 108 4.12 -0.19 11.25
C MET A 108 4.07 -0.51 9.75
N ALA A 109 4.12 -1.80 9.40
CA ALA A 109 4.02 -2.27 8.01
C ALA A 109 2.67 -1.91 7.39
N PHE A 110 1.58 -2.07 8.15
CA PHE A 110 0.24 -1.67 7.72
C PHE A 110 0.15 -0.16 7.47
N CYS A 111 0.66 0.66 8.39
CA CYS A 111 0.69 2.11 8.22
C CYS A 111 1.52 2.55 7.01
N ASP A 112 2.67 1.90 6.75
CA ASP A 112 3.50 2.16 5.58
C ASP A 112 2.78 1.75 4.29
N TYR A 113 2.07 0.62 4.27
CA TYR A 113 1.25 0.20 3.14
C TYR A 113 0.16 1.22 2.82
N MET A 114 -0.61 1.65 3.82
CA MET A 114 -1.69 2.63 3.68
C MET A 114 -1.18 4.02 3.27
N SER A 115 0.07 4.34 3.59
CA SER A 115 0.74 5.59 3.18
C SER A 115 1.42 5.49 1.80
N GLY A 116 1.32 4.35 1.11
CA GLY A 116 1.94 4.14 -0.20
C GLY A 116 3.43 3.78 -0.17
N HIS A 117 4.01 3.56 1.02
CA HIS A 117 5.42 3.17 1.19
C HIS A 117 5.58 1.63 1.16
N TYR A 118 5.21 1.01 0.03
CA TYR A 118 5.12 -0.44 -0.09
C TYR A 118 6.45 -1.18 0.17
N GLY A 119 7.58 -0.62 -0.27
CA GLY A 119 8.90 -1.20 -0.02
C GLY A 119 9.28 -1.22 1.46
N SER A 120 8.94 -0.16 2.21
CA SER A 120 9.13 -0.11 3.67
C SER A 120 8.23 -1.12 4.38
N SER A 121 6.96 -1.21 3.97
CA SER A 121 6.00 -2.20 4.46
C SER A 121 6.54 -3.64 4.29
N ALA A 122 6.96 -4.00 3.08
CA ALA A 122 7.55 -5.32 2.80
C ALA A 122 8.83 -5.57 3.62
N GLY A 123 9.67 -4.55 3.82
CA GLY A 123 10.87 -4.65 4.66
C GLY A 123 10.55 -4.98 6.13
N LEU A 124 9.53 -4.33 6.71
CA LEU A 124 9.07 -4.59 8.08
C LEU A 124 8.44 -5.98 8.23
N LEU A 125 7.70 -6.44 7.21
CA LEU A 125 7.13 -7.80 7.20
C LEU A 125 8.22 -8.86 7.10
N ARG A 126 9.28 -8.67 6.29
CA ARG A 126 10.45 -9.55 6.28
C ARG A 126 11.18 -9.56 7.63
N GLN A 127 11.30 -8.39 8.27
CA GLN A 127 11.88 -8.30 9.61
C GLN A 127 11.04 -9.09 10.61
N ARG A 128 9.71 -8.98 10.56
CA ARG A 128 8.79 -9.74 11.40
C ARG A 128 8.91 -11.25 11.14
N GLU A 129 8.98 -11.67 9.89
CA GLU A 129 9.17 -13.06 9.48
C GLU A 129 10.48 -13.63 10.01
N HIS A 130 11.56 -12.86 9.96
CA HIS A 130 12.86 -13.29 10.46
C HIS A 130 12.88 -13.48 11.99
N PHE A 131 12.27 -12.55 12.74
CA PHE A 131 12.28 -12.61 14.21
C PHE A 131 11.16 -13.47 14.80
N TYR A 132 10.02 -13.55 14.12
CA TYR A 132 8.79 -14.17 14.62
C TYR A 132 8.11 -15.06 13.57
N PRO A 133 8.77 -16.14 13.10
CA PRO A 133 8.26 -16.91 11.96
C PRO A 133 6.86 -17.49 12.19
N HIS A 134 6.55 -17.96 13.41
CA HIS A 134 5.24 -18.55 13.71
C HIS A 134 4.06 -17.56 13.60
N THR A 135 4.28 -16.30 13.91
CA THR A 135 3.23 -15.27 13.82
C THR A 135 3.25 -14.53 12.49
N ALA A 136 4.37 -14.55 11.79
CA ALA A 136 4.47 -14.03 10.44
C ALA A 136 3.64 -14.85 9.44
N SER A 137 3.44 -16.14 9.73
CA SER A 137 2.61 -17.05 8.92
C SER A 137 1.10 -16.89 9.15
N GLN A 138 0.65 -15.92 9.95
CA GLN A 138 -0.77 -15.61 10.07
C GLN A 138 -1.33 -15.08 8.74
N PRO A 139 -2.55 -15.49 8.34
CA PRO A 139 -3.15 -15.10 7.05
C PRO A 139 -3.16 -13.60 6.79
N GLU A 140 -3.44 -12.78 7.81
CA GLU A 140 -3.47 -11.31 7.69
C GLU A 140 -2.08 -10.72 7.39
N SER A 141 -1.03 -11.32 7.94
CA SER A 141 0.36 -10.91 7.68
C SER A 141 0.78 -11.27 6.26
N LEU A 142 0.45 -12.46 5.82
CA LEU A 142 0.72 -12.95 4.47
C LEU A 142 -0.07 -12.15 3.44
N LEU A 143 -1.34 -11.83 3.73
CA LEU A 143 -2.16 -10.94 2.91
C LEU A 143 -1.50 -9.58 2.72
N LEU A 144 -1.13 -8.91 3.82
CA LEU A 144 -0.50 -7.59 3.74
C LEU A 144 0.80 -7.64 2.95
N PHE A 145 1.59 -8.73 3.12
CA PHE A 145 2.84 -8.91 2.40
C PHE A 145 2.62 -9.14 0.90
N ALA A 146 1.69 -10.00 0.54
CA ALA A 146 1.32 -10.22 -0.85
C ALA A 146 0.81 -8.93 -1.51
N LEU A 147 -0.04 -8.16 -0.82
CA LEU A 147 -0.54 -6.87 -1.32
C LEU A 147 0.58 -5.84 -1.49
N ALA A 148 1.54 -5.76 -0.55
CA ALA A 148 2.69 -4.88 -0.69
C ALA A 148 3.56 -5.27 -1.89
N ALA A 149 3.81 -6.57 -2.08
CA ALA A 149 4.56 -7.10 -3.22
C ALA A 149 3.85 -6.80 -4.56
N LEU A 150 2.51 -6.95 -4.64
CA LEU A 150 1.73 -6.58 -5.83
C LEU A 150 1.88 -5.09 -6.18
N ARG A 151 1.87 -4.21 -5.17
CA ARG A 151 2.06 -2.77 -5.41
C ARG A 151 3.48 -2.42 -5.87
N MET A 152 4.47 -3.22 -5.49
CA MET A 152 5.87 -3.10 -5.92
C MET A 152 6.14 -3.75 -7.28
N GLU A 153 5.17 -4.44 -7.87
CA GLU A 153 5.32 -5.27 -9.09
C GLU A 153 6.31 -6.45 -8.88
N ASP A 154 6.50 -6.86 -7.64
CA ASP A 154 7.28 -8.06 -7.29
C ASP A 154 6.36 -9.29 -7.33
N TRP A 155 6.08 -9.75 -8.57
CA TRP A 155 5.16 -10.86 -8.82
C TRP A 155 5.62 -12.16 -8.16
N PRO A 156 6.93 -12.53 -8.20
CA PRO A 156 7.41 -13.72 -7.52
C PRO A 156 7.16 -13.71 -6.02
N LEU A 157 7.43 -12.58 -5.35
CA LEU A 157 7.17 -12.44 -3.92
C LEU A 157 5.67 -12.50 -3.60
N ALA A 158 4.83 -11.85 -4.42
CA ALA A 158 3.38 -11.90 -4.24
C ALA A 158 2.84 -13.32 -4.39
N GLN A 159 3.32 -14.07 -5.38
CA GLN A 159 3.01 -15.47 -5.58
C GLN A 159 3.44 -16.33 -4.39
N GLU A 160 4.68 -16.18 -3.93
CA GLU A 160 5.23 -16.89 -2.77
C GLU A 160 4.34 -16.71 -1.54
N LYS A 161 4.00 -15.46 -1.18
CA LYS A 161 3.18 -15.19 0.01
C LYS A 161 1.73 -15.65 -0.15
N THR A 162 1.20 -15.66 -1.36
CA THR A 162 -0.12 -16.24 -1.64
C THR A 162 -0.11 -17.77 -1.50
N LEU A 163 0.95 -18.44 -1.98
CA LEU A 163 1.12 -19.89 -1.80
C LEU A 163 1.31 -20.25 -0.31
N GLU A 164 2.10 -19.47 0.45
CA GLU A 164 2.23 -19.67 1.89
C GLU A 164 0.87 -19.57 2.60
N MET A 165 0.03 -18.60 2.23
CA MET A 165 -1.32 -18.44 2.77
C MET A 165 -2.20 -19.67 2.48
N ILE A 166 -2.09 -20.25 1.26
CA ILE A 166 -2.78 -21.50 0.91
C ILE A 166 -2.29 -22.68 1.75
N MET A 167 -0.98 -22.76 2.01
CA MET A 167 -0.39 -23.87 2.78
C MET A 167 -0.67 -23.81 4.27
N VAL A 168 -0.86 -22.61 4.82
CA VAL A 168 -1.19 -22.43 6.25
C VAL A 168 -2.65 -22.73 6.55
N ALA A 169 -3.53 -22.50 5.59
CA ALA A 169 -4.95 -22.85 5.74
C ALA A 169 -5.14 -24.36 5.64
N ASP A 170 -5.74 -24.97 6.67
CA ASP A 170 -5.93 -26.41 6.79
C ASP A 170 -7.11 -26.87 5.88
N TRP A 171 -6.86 -26.89 4.56
CA TRP A 171 -7.83 -27.34 3.56
C TRP A 171 -7.65 -28.82 3.20
N ASP A 172 -8.68 -29.41 2.60
CA ASP A 172 -8.57 -30.70 1.96
C ASP A 172 -7.45 -30.72 0.89
N ALA A 173 -6.70 -31.81 0.82
CA ALA A 173 -5.53 -31.94 -0.06
C ALA A 173 -5.88 -31.66 -1.54
N GLN A 174 -7.05 -32.11 -2.01
CA GLN A 174 -7.49 -31.90 -3.39
C GLN A 174 -7.76 -30.40 -3.69
N LEU A 175 -8.34 -29.68 -2.73
CA LEU A 175 -8.58 -28.25 -2.85
C LEU A 175 -7.26 -27.47 -2.81
N THR A 176 -6.34 -27.83 -1.90
CA THR A 176 -5.00 -27.26 -1.80
C THR A 176 -4.27 -27.38 -3.13
N ASP A 177 -4.20 -28.57 -3.71
CA ASP A 177 -3.52 -28.81 -5.00
C ASP A 177 -4.16 -27.96 -6.12
N SER A 178 -5.49 -27.86 -6.15
CA SER A 178 -6.21 -27.06 -7.15
C SER A 178 -5.90 -25.57 -7.02
N LEU A 179 -5.87 -25.04 -5.79
CA LEU A 179 -5.56 -23.63 -5.51
C LEU A 179 -4.09 -23.29 -5.80
N VAL A 180 -3.16 -24.20 -5.50
CA VAL A 180 -1.74 -24.05 -5.84
C VAL A 180 -1.57 -23.97 -7.34
N GLN A 181 -2.18 -24.90 -8.10
CA GLN A 181 -2.13 -24.89 -9.56
C GLN A 181 -2.71 -23.58 -10.13
N LEU A 182 -3.88 -23.17 -9.64
CA LEU A 182 -4.51 -21.92 -10.06
C LEU A 182 -3.64 -20.71 -9.76
N THR A 183 -2.98 -20.67 -8.59
CA THR A 183 -2.07 -19.59 -8.21
C THR A 183 -0.87 -19.53 -9.16
N MET A 184 -0.30 -20.68 -9.50
CA MET A 184 0.81 -20.75 -10.49
C MET A 184 0.38 -20.22 -11.85
N ASP A 185 -0.82 -20.54 -12.30
CA ASP A 185 -1.36 -20.07 -13.58
C ASP A 185 -1.65 -18.56 -13.56
N VAL A 186 -2.25 -18.06 -12.49
CA VAL A 186 -2.60 -16.62 -12.32
C VAL A 186 -1.35 -15.73 -12.24
N PHE A 187 -0.29 -16.19 -11.58
CA PHE A 187 0.97 -15.46 -11.46
C PHE A 187 2.01 -15.80 -12.55
N CYS A 188 1.62 -16.61 -13.52
CA CYS A 188 2.52 -16.94 -14.65
C CYS A 188 3.04 -15.66 -15.31
N GLN A 189 4.32 -15.65 -15.68
CA GLN A 189 4.89 -14.54 -16.46
C GLN A 189 4.17 -14.33 -17.80
N CYS A 190 3.50 -15.34 -18.32
CA CYS A 190 2.67 -15.26 -19.52
C CYS A 190 1.38 -14.43 -19.31
N ALA A 191 0.93 -14.26 -18.07
CA ALA A 191 -0.24 -13.45 -17.73
C ALA A 191 0.07 -11.96 -17.57
N VAL A 192 1.36 -11.59 -17.40
CA VAL A 192 1.77 -10.18 -17.29
C VAL A 192 1.51 -9.48 -18.62
N PRO A 193 0.76 -8.36 -18.64
CA PRO A 193 0.43 -7.65 -19.85
C PRO A 193 1.68 -7.20 -20.63
N VAL A 194 1.73 -7.53 -21.92
CA VAL A 194 2.81 -7.09 -22.80
C VAL A 194 2.67 -5.60 -23.04
N GLN A 195 3.67 -4.84 -22.64
CA GLN A 195 3.65 -3.39 -22.79
C GLN A 195 3.84 -2.97 -24.25
N LEU A 196 3.04 -2.01 -24.67
CA LEU A 196 3.17 -1.35 -25.97
C LEU A 196 4.42 -0.47 -25.97
N SER A 197 5.18 -0.52 -27.05
CA SER A 197 6.36 0.34 -27.22
C SER A 197 5.95 1.75 -27.63
N VAL A 198 6.21 2.74 -26.75
CA VAL A 198 5.98 4.16 -27.02
C VAL A 198 6.71 4.61 -28.28
N SER A 199 7.99 4.28 -28.43
CA SER A 199 8.78 4.61 -29.61
C SER A 199 8.24 3.98 -30.89
N LYS A 200 7.62 2.79 -30.79
CA LYS A 200 6.99 2.13 -31.93
C LYS A 200 5.73 2.88 -32.37
N ALA A 201 4.91 3.34 -31.41
CA ALA A 201 3.73 4.14 -31.68
C ALA A 201 4.08 5.46 -32.37
N GLU A 202 5.11 6.16 -31.88
CA GLU A 202 5.61 7.41 -32.47
C GLU A 202 6.14 7.18 -33.89
N ARG A 203 6.97 6.15 -34.12
CA ARG A 203 7.48 5.80 -35.44
C ARG A 203 6.37 5.49 -36.42
N TRP A 204 5.36 4.71 -36.04
CA TRP A 204 4.22 4.43 -36.91
C TRP A 204 3.48 5.71 -37.30
N SER A 205 3.28 6.64 -36.37
CA SER A 205 2.65 7.93 -36.64
C SER A 205 3.50 8.86 -37.49
N THR A 206 4.82 8.68 -37.54
CA THR A 206 5.74 9.43 -38.40
C THR A 206 5.54 9.07 -39.88
N PHE A 207 5.32 7.78 -40.20
CA PHE A 207 5.16 7.33 -41.58
C PHE A 207 3.70 7.39 -42.06
N VAL A 208 2.75 7.05 -41.17
CA VAL A 208 1.31 7.05 -41.50
C VAL A 208 0.53 7.80 -40.42
N PRO A 209 -0.08 8.95 -40.78
CA PRO A 209 -0.90 9.71 -39.85
C PRO A 209 -1.98 8.86 -39.19
N GLY A 210 -2.00 8.81 -37.86
CA GLY A 210 -2.98 8.02 -37.09
C GLY A 210 -2.56 6.57 -36.81
N ALA A 211 -1.54 6.01 -37.48
CA ALA A 211 -1.17 4.61 -37.27
C ALA A 211 -0.67 4.28 -35.86
N GLY A 212 0.02 5.21 -35.20
CA GLY A 212 0.44 5.03 -33.82
C GLY A 212 -0.71 5.07 -32.81
N GLN A 213 -1.71 5.91 -33.04
CA GLN A 213 -2.95 5.94 -32.26
C GLN A 213 -3.74 4.64 -32.42
N LEU A 214 -3.77 4.10 -33.66
CA LEU A 214 -4.38 2.80 -33.94
C LEU A 214 -3.64 1.67 -33.23
N TYR A 215 -2.31 1.69 -33.28
CA TYR A 215 -1.46 0.72 -32.54
C TYR A 215 -1.68 0.78 -31.02
N ALA A 216 -1.93 1.97 -30.49
CA ALA A 216 -2.26 2.17 -29.07
C ALA A 216 -3.70 1.78 -28.71
N GLY A 217 -4.55 1.32 -29.69
CA GLY A 217 -5.92 0.91 -29.42
C GLY A 217 -6.96 2.03 -29.47
N TYR A 218 -6.62 3.20 -30.03
CA TYR A 218 -7.52 4.37 -30.11
C TYR A 218 -7.93 4.73 -31.53
N PRO A 219 -8.79 3.93 -32.20
CA PRO A 219 -9.14 4.14 -33.63
C PRO A 219 -9.83 5.50 -33.87
N GLY A 220 -10.68 5.98 -32.96
CA GLY A 220 -11.32 7.28 -33.09
C GLY A 220 -10.32 8.44 -33.11
N LYS A 221 -9.30 8.42 -32.26
CA LYS A 221 -8.23 9.42 -32.25
C LYS A 221 -7.33 9.31 -33.47
N ALA A 222 -7.13 8.09 -33.98
CA ALA A 222 -6.41 7.85 -35.23
C ALA A 222 -7.11 8.51 -36.44
N MET A 223 -8.42 8.32 -36.56
CA MET A 223 -9.22 8.93 -37.62
C MET A 223 -9.24 10.48 -37.54
N ILE A 224 -9.39 11.05 -36.35
CA ILE A 224 -9.33 12.51 -36.16
C ILE A 224 -7.97 13.06 -36.58
N ASN A 225 -6.88 12.42 -36.18
CA ASN A 225 -5.52 12.84 -36.51
C ASN A 225 -5.27 12.77 -38.02
N ALA A 226 -5.62 11.67 -38.67
CA ALA A 226 -5.46 11.48 -40.11
C ALA A 226 -6.36 12.48 -40.88
N GLY A 227 -7.63 12.62 -40.45
CA GLY A 227 -8.60 13.54 -41.07
C GLY A 227 -8.16 15.01 -40.99
N SER A 228 -7.67 15.46 -39.82
CA SER A 228 -7.18 16.84 -39.65
C SER A 228 -5.99 17.15 -40.54
N GLN A 229 -5.08 16.20 -40.75
CA GLN A 229 -3.96 16.36 -41.69
C GLN A 229 -4.41 16.41 -43.12
N LEU A 230 -5.35 15.56 -43.55
CA LEU A 230 -5.94 15.61 -44.90
C LEU A 230 -6.68 16.92 -45.18
N VAL A 231 -7.47 17.41 -44.23
CA VAL A 231 -8.14 18.69 -44.34
C VAL A 231 -7.13 19.84 -44.47
N SER A 232 -6.05 19.81 -43.66
CA SER A 232 -4.99 20.84 -43.73
C SER A 232 -4.30 20.87 -45.10
N LEU A 233 -3.99 19.70 -45.67
CA LEU A 233 -3.43 19.58 -47.01
C LEU A 233 -4.45 20.03 -48.11
N GLY A 234 -5.73 19.70 -47.92
CA GLY A 234 -6.79 20.17 -48.80
C GLY A 234 -6.89 21.70 -48.83
N ILE A 235 -6.81 22.36 -47.66
CA ILE A 235 -6.78 23.83 -47.54
C ILE A 235 -5.54 24.39 -48.25
N ALA A 236 -4.36 23.80 -48.05
CA ALA A 236 -3.14 24.24 -48.74
C ALA A 236 -3.28 24.15 -50.26
N GLY A 237 -3.81 23.03 -50.77
CA GLY A 237 -4.01 22.80 -52.20
C GLY A 237 -5.05 23.75 -52.79
N PHE A 238 -6.20 23.94 -52.15
CA PHE A 238 -7.24 24.85 -52.57
C PHE A 238 -6.74 26.30 -52.67
N MET A 239 -6.03 26.79 -51.66
CA MET A 239 -5.48 28.14 -51.65
C MET A 239 -4.36 28.29 -52.70
N GLY A 240 -3.53 27.28 -52.90
CA GLY A 240 -2.54 27.27 -53.97
C GLY A 240 -3.18 27.39 -55.36
N PHE A 241 -4.24 26.65 -55.63
CA PHE A 241 -4.98 26.71 -56.88
C PHE A 241 -5.60 28.09 -57.17
N ASN A 242 -6.00 28.81 -56.11
CA ASN A 242 -6.52 30.17 -56.20
C ASN A 242 -5.46 31.28 -56.15
N ASN A 243 -4.19 30.96 -56.35
CA ASN A 243 -3.03 31.88 -56.30
C ASN A 243 -2.80 32.55 -54.93
N LEU A 244 -3.38 32.00 -53.82
CA LEU A 244 -3.24 32.52 -52.47
C LEU A 244 -2.06 31.80 -51.76
N TYR A 245 -0.87 31.85 -52.32
CA TYR A 245 0.28 31.04 -51.93
C TYR A 245 0.71 31.29 -50.48
N ILE A 246 0.74 32.56 -50.03
CA ILE A 246 1.16 32.91 -48.64
C ILE A 246 0.15 32.34 -47.64
N SER A 247 -1.15 32.53 -47.89
CA SER A 247 -2.20 32.01 -47.02
C SER A 247 -2.25 30.49 -47.01
N GLY A 248 -2.05 29.84 -48.18
CA GLY A 248 -1.96 28.38 -48.28
C GLY A 248 -0.80 27.81 -47.52
N PHE A 249 0.37 28.48 -47.56
CA PHE A 249 1.53 28.10 -46.79
C PHE A 249 1.29 28.22 -45.29
N VAL A 250 0.85 29.38 -44.81
CA VAL A 250 0.66 29.67 -43.38
C VAL A 250 -0.46 28.83 -42.77
N LEU A 251 -1.66 28.83 -43.38
CA LEU A 251 -2.83 28.14 -42.87
C LEU A 251 -2.79 26.64 -43.16
N GLY A 252 -2.53 26.25 -44.41
CA GLY A 252 -2.56 24.84 -44.82
C GLY A 252 -1.36 24.05 -44.28
N LEU A 253 -0.16 24.44 -44.65
CA LEU A 253 1.05 23.72 -44.23
C LEU A 253 1.40 23.94 -42.74
N GLY A 254 1.14 25.14 -42.19
CA GLY A 254 1.33 25.40 -40.76
C GLY A 254 0.44 24.54 -39.87
N MET A 255 -0.87 24.42 -40.25
CA MET A 255 -1.82 23.51 -39.58
C MET A 255 -1.39 22.04 -39.75
N PHE A 256 -1.01 21.64 -40.97
CA PHE A 256 -0.53 20.28 -41.20
C PHE A 256 0.66 19.93 -40.32
N GLN A 257 1.67 20.83 -40.25
CA GLN A 257 2.83 20.61 -39.39
C GLN A 257 2.47 20.47 -37.90
N SER A 258 1.51 21.29 -37.46
CA SER A 258 1.05 21.24 -36.05
C SER A 258 0.33 19.92 -35.74
N PHE A 259 -0.57 19.47 -36.64
CA PHE A 259 -1.26 18.19 -36.47
C PHE A 259 -0.33 16.98 -36.65
N TYR A 260 0.66 17.08 -37.54
CA TYR A 260 1.65 16.02 -37.74
C TYR A 260 2.51 15.79 -36.49
N PHE A 261 3.18 16.81 -35.98
CA PHE A 261 4.00 16.67 -34.77
C PHE A 261 3.16 16.42 -33.50
N GLY A 262 1.99 17.05 -33.40
CA GLY A 262 1.02 16.80 -32.33
C GLY A 262 0.55 15.34 -32.35
N GLY A 263 0.27 14.78 -33.52
CA GLY A 263 -0.15 13.41 -33.71
C GLY A 263 0.90 12.38 -33.28
N ILE A 264 2.17 12.61 -33.60
CA ILE A 264 3.28 11.73 -33.17
C ILE A 264 3.38 11.69 -31.65
N ARG A 265 3.42 12.85 -31.00
CA ARG A 265 3.48 12.95 -29.52
C ARG A 265 2.24 12.32 -28.87
N GLN A 266 1.07 12.54 -29.44
CA GLN A 266 -0.17 11.95 -28.96
C GLN A 266 -0.15 10.42 -29.02
N ALA A 267 0.40 9.85 -30.09
CA ALA A 267 0.52 8.39 -30.22
C ALA A 267 1.38 7.77 -29.13
N GLY A 268 2.54 8.37 -28.83
CA GLY A 268 3.40 7.94 -27.73
C GLY A 268 2.71 8.06 -26.37
N TYR A 269 2.06 9.18 -26.11
CA TYR A 269 1.29 9.40 -24.88
C TYR A 269 0.18 8.35 -24.71
N LEU A 270 -0.58 8.05 -25.76
CA LEU A 270 -1.67 7.07 -25.70
C LEU A 270 -1.18 5.65 -25.48
N ALA A 271 -0.04 5.27 -26.10
CA ALA A 271 0.58 3.98 -25.83
C ALA A 271 1.04 3.86 -24.35
N GLY A 272 1.60 4.93 -23.79
CA GLY A 272 1.94 4.99 -22.36
C GLY A 272 0.71 4.87 -21.45
N GLN A 273 -0.37 5.59 -21.76
CA GLN A 273 -1.63 5.49 -21.01
C GLN A 273 -2.23 4.08 -21.07
N GLN A 274 -2.22 3.45 -22.25
CA GLN A 274 -2.72 2.08 -22.40
C GLN A 274 -1.91 1.09 -21.55
N ASN A 275 -0.59 1.25 -21.50
CA ASN A 275 0.26 0.42 -20.62
C ASN A 275 -0.09 0.59 -19.14
N LEU A 276 -0.28 1.82 -18.68
CA LEU A 276 -0.69 2.08 -17.29
C LEU A 276 -2.06 1.46 -16.99
N GLN A 277 -3.01 1.57 -17.89
CA GLN A 277 -4.33 0.99 -17.74
C GLN A 277 -4.27 -0.55 -17.66
N MET A 278 -3.60 -1.21 -18.62
CA MET A 278 -3.45 -2.67 -18.64
C MET A 278 -2.77 -3.17 -17.34
N MET A 279 -1.74 -2.48 -16.88
CA MET A 279 -1.04 -2.84 -15.66
C MET A 279 -1.91 -2.63 -14.41
N SER A 280 -2.70 -1.56 -14.37
CA SER A 280 -3.66 -1.33 -13.29
C SER A 280 -4.73 -2.42 -13.23
N GLU A 281 -5.32 -2.77 -14.36
CA GLU A 281 -6.33 -3.84 -14.47
C GLU A 281 -5.76 -5.20 -14.04
N TYR A 282 -4.53 -5.50 -14.42
CA TYR A 282 -3.83 -6.72 -14.01
C TYR A 282 -3.58 -6.75 -12.49
N LYS A 283 -3.09 -5.65 -11.92
CA LYS A 283 -2.90 -5.53 -10.47
C LYS A 283 -4.22 -5.70 -9.70
N ASP A 284 -5.29 -5.08 -10.19
CA ASP A 284 -6.61 -5.19 -9.57
C ASP A 284 -7.17 -6.62 -9.65
N TYR A 285 -6.90 -7.31 -10.75
CA TYR A 285 -7.24 -8.73 -10.89
C TYR A 285 -6.48 -9.59 -9.88
N LEU A 286 -5.15 -9.44 -9.78
CA LEU A 286 -4.34 -10.16 -8.80
C LEU A 286 -4.73 -9.84 -7.37
N GLN A 287 -5.01 -8.57 -7.08
CA GLN A 287 -5.46 -8.15 -5.75
C GLN A 287 -6.79 -8.83 -5.36
N LYS A 288 -7.76 -8.88 -6.27
CA LYS A 288 -9.03 -9.59 -6.05
C LYS A 288 -8.81 -11.08 -5.82
N TYR A 289 -7.88 -11.68 -6.57
CA TYR A 289 -7.52 -13.09 -6.40
C TYR A 289 -6.93 -13.36 -5.01
N VAL A 290 -5.96 -12.56 -4.56
CA VAL A 290 -5.34 -12.70 -3.24
C VAL A 290 -6.38 -12.52 -2.12
N PHE A 291 -7.30 -11.55 -2.24
CA PHE A 291 -8.40 -11.40 -1.29
C PHE A 291 -9.36 -12.58 -1.30
N MET A 292 -9.62 -13.19 -2.46
CA MET A 292 -10.43 -14.40 -2.54
C MET A 292 -9.79 -15.55 -1.74
N ILE A 293 -8.49 -15.78 -1.90
CA ILE A 293 -7.75 -16.79 -1.14
C ILE A 293 -7.82 -16.51 0.36
N PHE A 294 -7.61 -15.25 0.76
CA PHE A 294 -7.69 -14.84 2.16
C PHE A 294 -9.07 -15.11 2.77
N ASN A 295 -10.14 -14.67 2.11
CA ASN A 295 -11.52 -14.90 2.59
C ASN A 295 -11.88 -16.39 2.69
N LEU A 296 -11.37 -17.20 1.76
CA LEU A 296 -11.53 -18.66 1.83
C LEU A 296 -10.79 -19.24 3.05
N SER A 297 -9.58 -18.75 3.35
CA SER A 297 -8.79 -19.22 4.51
C SER A 297 -9.48 -18.87 5.83
N GLU A 298 -10.05 -17.67 5.99
CA GLU A 298 -10.82 -17.28 7.17
C GLU A 298 -12.07 -18.14 7.36
N SER A 299 -12.83 -18.36 6.29
CA SER A 299 -14.08 -19.16 6.36
C SER A 299 -13.84 -20.63 6.76
N ASN A 300 -12.63 -21.15 6.57
CA ASN A 300 -12.24 -22.48 7.00
C ASN A 300 -11.84 -22.54 8.48
N HIS A 301 -11.26 -21.48 9.03
CA HIS A 301 -10.92 -21.37 10.45
C HIS A 301 -12.14 -21.25 11.38
N GLU A 302 -13.28 -20.78 10.87
CA GLU A 302 -14.53 -20.67 11.63
C GLU A 302 -15.37 -21.95 11.68
N ARG A 303 -15.00 -23.01 10.94
CA ARG A 303 -15.68 -24.32 10.93
C ARG A 303 -14.96 -25.33 11.79
#